data_7002022ffdccc4e893857f72728c398f
#
_entry.id   7002022ffdccc4e893857f72728c398f
#
_cell.length_a   1.000
_cell.length_b   1.000
_cell.length_c   1.000
_cell.angle_alpha   90.00
_cell.angle_beta   90.00
_cell.angle_gamma   90.00
#
_symmetry.space_group_name_H-M   'P 1'
#
loop_
_entity.id
_entity.type
_entity.pdbx_description
1 polymer ?
#
loop_
_entity_poly.entity_id
_entity_poly.type
_entity_poly.pdbx_seq_one_letter_code
_entity_poly.pdbx_strand_id
1 'polypeptide(L)'
;GHGRNAALGDSIAHLLETQGHDVTREFYYNDAGVQIATLATSTQARIKGLKPGDAAWPENAYNGDYIADIAAAFLAKQTVHADDRAFTASGDPEDLDGIRQFAVAYLRHEQDLDLRAFDVRFDHYFLESGLYTDGRVEDTVKKLVAAGKTYEDGGALWLRSTDYGDDKDRVMRKSDGTYTYFV
;
A
#
# COMPACT_ATOMS: atom_id res chain seq x y z
N GLY A 1 -15.86 4.75 -3.63
CA GLY A 1 -15.16 5.04 -4.77
C GLY A 1 -14.38 3.94 -5.48
N HIS A 2 -13.71 3.02 -4.78
CA HIS A 2 -12.74 2.10 -5.43
C HIS A 2 -13.37 1.17 -6.47
N GLY A 3 -14.50 0.51 -6.18
CA GLY A 3 -15.19 -0.36 -7.15
C GLY A 3 -15.66 0.39 -8.40
N ARG A 4 -16.14 1.64 -8.24
CA ARG A 4 -16.51 2.49 -9.39
C ARG A 4 -15.30 2.85 -10.24
N ASN A 5 -14.17 3.14 -9.61
CA ASN A 5 -12.93 3.46 -10.31
C ASN A 5 -12.41 2.25 -11.11
N ALA A 6 -12.46 1.07 -10.53
CA ALA A 6 -12.11 -0.18 -11.21
C ALA A 6 -12.99 -0.42 -12.45
N ALA A 7 -14.33 -0.33 -12.30
CA ALA A 7 -15.25 -0.49 -13.42
C ALA A 7 -15.03 0.53 -14.53
N LEU A 8 -14.81 1.81 -14.18
CA LEU A 8 -14.56 2.85 -15.16
C LEU A 8 -13.25 2.63 -15.90
N GLY A 9 -12.17 2.31 -15.18
CA GLY A 9 -10.86 2.03 -15.79
C GLY A 9 -10.91 0.83 -16.73
N ASP A 10 -11.55 -0.25 -16.32
CA ASP A 10 -11.71 -1.44 -17.15
C ASP A 10 -12.57 -1.17 -18.40
N SER A 11 -13.67 -0.42 -18.26
CA SER A 11 -14.51 -0.02 -19.41
C SER A 11 -13.74 0.84 -20.41
N ILE A 12 -12.91 1.77 -19.96
CA ILE A 12 -12.07 2.60 -20.83
C ILE A 12 -11.02 1.72 -21.54
N ALA A 13 -10.39 0.80 -20.79
CA ALA A 13 -9.43 -0.14 -21.36
C ALA A 13 -10.05 -0.96 -22.51
N HIS A 14 -11.24 -1.55 -22.28
CA HIS A 14 -11.95 -2.29 -23.31
C HIS A 14 -12.31 -1.41 -24.54
N LEU A 15 -12.73 -0.17 -24.33
CA LEU A 15 -13.01 0.74 -25.45
C LEU A 15 -11.75 1.01 -26.28
N LEU A 16 -10.61 1.22 -25.66
CA LEU A 16 -9.33 1.40 -26.35
C LEU A 16 -8.92 0.15 -27.14
N GLU A 17 -9.08 -1.03 -26.56
CA GLU A 17 -8.81 -2.31 -27.24
C GLU A 17 -9.68 -2.48 -28.49
N THR A 18 -10.96 -2.07 -28.45
CA THR A 18 -11.84 -2.13 -29.64
C THR A 18 -11.38 -1.20 -30.78
N GLN A 19 -10.54 -0.21 -30.46
CA GLN A 19 -9.92 0.69 -31.43
C GLN A 19 -8.53 0.24 -31.87
N GLY A 20 -8.10 -0.96 -31.46
CA GLY A 20 -6.82 -1.54 -31.86
C GLY A 20 -5.62 -1.09 -31.04
N HIS A 21 -5.83 -0.50 -29.85
CA HIS A 21 -4.74 -0.19 -28.93
C HIS A 21 -4.34 -1.41 -28.12
N ASP A 22 -3.05 -1.57 -27.90
CA ASP A 22 -2.51 -2.48 -26.89
C ASP A 22 -2.65 -1.81 -25.52
N VAL A 23 -3.39 -2.44 -24.60
CA VAL A 23 -3.67 -1.89 -23.27
C VAL A 23 -3.08 -2.80 -22.20
N THR A 24 -2.27 -2.23 -21.33
CA THR A 24 -1.78 -2.90 -20.11
C THR A 24 -2.54 -2.34 -18.90
N ARG A 25 -3.15 -3.21 -18.13
CA ARG A 25 -3.85 -2.87 -16.90
C ARG A 25 -2.91 -3.08 -15.73
N GLU A 26 -2.59 -2.01 -15.03
CA GLU A 26 -1.71 -2.04 -13.85
C GLU A 26 -2.47 -1.69 -12.58
N PHE A 27 -2.28 -2.50 -11.54
CA PHE A 27 -2.74 -2.19 -10.19
C PHE A 27 -1.57 -1.73 -9.34
N TYR A 28 -1.68 -0.52 -8.79
CA TYR A 28 -0.69 0.02 -7.86
C TYR A 28 -1.04 -0.38 -6.42
N TYR A 29 -0.16 -1.14 -5.78
CA TYR A 29 -0.32 -1.59 -4.40
C TYR A 29 0.47 -0.75 -3.43
N ASN A 30 -0.23 -0.28 -2.38
CA ASN A 30 0.43 0.23 -1.17
C ASN A 30 0.77 -0.96 -0.27
N ASP A 31 2.02 -1.40 -0.31
CA ASP A 31 2.57 -2.48 0.53
C ASP A 31 3.61 -1.95 1.54
N ALA A 32 3.70 -0.64 1.72
CA ALA A 32 4.65 0.06 2.58
C ALA A 32 3.98 1.19 3.39
N GLY A 33 4.75 1.79 4.31
CA GLY A 33 4.33 2.96 5.06
C GLY A 33 3.50 2.68 6.31
N VAL A 34 2.97 3.76 6.91
CA VAL A 34 2.30 3.74 8.22
C VAL A 34 1.06 2.84 8.24
N GLN A 35 0.29 2.81 7.16
CA GLN A 35 -0.92 1.99 7.08
C GLN A 35 -0.61 0.50 7.17
N ILE A 36 0.47 0.08 6.52
CA ILE A 36 0.90 -1.32 6.54
C ILE A 36 1.50 -1.70 7.90
N ALA A 37 2.23 -0.80 8.55
CA ALA A 37 2.67 -1.00 9.93
C ALA A 37 1.47 -1.14 10.89
N THR A 38 0.44 -0.29 10.72
CA THR A 38 -0.80 -0.38 11.49
C THR A 38 -1.54 -1.71 11.24
N LEU A 39 -1.57 -2.19 10.00
CA LEU A 39 -2.14 -3.50 9.67
C LEU A 39 -1.42 -4.62 10.42
N ALA A 40 -0.08 -4.61 10.40
CA ALA A 40 0.73 -5.61 11.08
C ALA A 40 0.50 -5.62 12.60
N THR A 41 0.51 -4.45 13.24
CA THR A 41 0.28 -4.33 14.69
C THR A 41 -1.15 -4.72 15.09
N SER A 42 -2.14 -4.38 14.26
CA SER A 42 -3.53 -4.78 14.47
C SER A 42 -3.70 -6.30 14.41
N THR A 43 -3.09 -6.91 13.39
CA THR A 43 -3.10 -8.37 13.22
C THR A 43 -2.38 -9.06 14.37
N GLN A 44 -1.20 -8.56 14.79
CA GLN A 44 -0.48 -9.09 15.94
C GLN A 44 -1.31 -9.01 17.24
N ALA A 45 -2.01 -7.88 17.47
CA ALA A 45 -2.88 -7.74 18.62
C ALA A 45 -3.98 -8.82 18.64
N ARG A 46 -4.60 -9.10 17.48
CA ARG A 46 -5.58 -10.21 17.34
C ARG A 46 -4.95 -11.58 17.57
N ILE A 47 -3.76 -11.83 17.03
CA ILE A 47 -3.00 -13.07 17.25
C ILE A 47 -2.75 -13.30 18.75
N LYS A 48 -2.45 -12.23 19.50
CA LYS A 48 -2.28 -12.25 20.97
C LYS A 48 -3.59 -12.30 21.76
N GLY A 49 -4.74 -12.42 21.08
CA GLY A 49 -6.06 -12.59 21.68
C GLY A 49 -6.77 -11.29 22.09
N LEU A 50 -6.19 -10.12 21.77
CA LEU A 50 -6.81 -8.83 22.05
C LEU A 50 -7.97 -8.55 21.08
N LYS A 51 -8.93 -7.76 21.57
CA LYS A 51 -10.10 -7.32 20.81
C LYS A 51 -10.23 -5.81 20.85
N PRO A 52 -10.89 -5.18 19.84
CA PRO A 52 -11.25 -3.77 19.91
C PRO A 52 -12.01 -3.48 21.21
N GLY A 53 -11.57 -2.45 21.94
CA GLY A 53 -12.12 -2.06 23.24
C GLY A 53 -11.34 -2.60 24.45
N ASP A 54 -10.44 -3.54 24.30
CA ASP A 54 -9.54 -3.96 25.37
C ASP A 54 -8.55 -2.83 25.71
N ALA A 55 -8.17 -2.70 27.00
CA ALA A 55 -7.25 -1.65 27.44
C ALA A 55 -5.86 -1.70 26.75
N ALA A 56 -5.43 -2.88 26.31
CA ALA A 56 -4.17 -3.09 25.59
C ALA A 56 -4.32 -3.04 24.06
N TRP A 57 -5.54 -2.76 23.53
CA TRP A 57 -5.75 -2.61 22.11
C TRP A 57 -5.03 -1.36 21.58
N PRO A 58 -4.23 -1.43 20.48
CA PRO A 58 -3.52 -0.26 19.98
C PRO A 58 -4.50 0.84 19.51
N GLU A 59 -4.26 2.09 19.91
CA GLU A 59 -5.16 3.23 19.70
C GLU A 59 -5.57 3.43 18.24
N ASN A 60 -4.64 3.22 17.30
CA ASN A 60 -4.87 3.42 15.86
C ASN A 60 -5.09 2.11 15.10
N ALA A 61 -5.33 0.99 15.80
CA ALA A 61 -5.49 -0.30 15.16
C ALA A 61 -6.77 -0.40 14.33
N TYR A 62 -6.72 -1.21 13.28
CA TYR A 62 -7.89 -1.56 12.48
C TYR A 62 -8.82 -2.50 13.26
N ASN A 63 -10.09 -2.14 13.33
CA ASN A 63 -11.09 -2.82 14.18
C ASN A 63 -11.95 -3.83 13.42
N GLY A 64 -11.79 -3.94 12.09
CA GLY A 64 -12.62 -4.81 11.26
C GLY A 64 -12.44 -6.29 11.56
N ASP A 65 -13.49 -7.10 11.33
CA ASP A 65 -13.47 -8.54 11.57
C ASP A 65 -12.45 -9.26 10.68
N TYR A 66 -12.17 -8.74 9.49
CA TYR A 66 -11.15 -9.27 8.59
C TYR A 66 -9.76 -9.36 9.24
N ILE A 67 -9.43 -8.51 10.23
CA ILE A 67 -8.19 -8.63 11.00
C ILE A 67 -8.18 -9.91 11.85
N ALA A 68 -9.33 -10.34 12.35
CA ALA A 68 -9.44 -11.60 13.07
C ALA A 68 -9.28 -12.80 12.12
N ASP A 69 -9.81 -12.70 10.90
CA ASP A 69 -9.66 -13.74 9.88
C ASP A 69 -8.19 -13.90 9.46
N ILE A 70 -7.49 -12.79 9.23
CA ILE A 70 -6.05 -12.80 8.95
C ILE A 70 -5.26 -13.44 10.11
N ALA A 71 -5.57 -13.07 11.35
CA ALA A 71 -4.92 -13.61 12.54
C ALA A 71 -5.14 -15.12 12.69
N ALA A 72 -6.36 -15.59 12.44
CA ALA A 72 -6.69 -17.02 12.46
C ALA A 72 -5.94 -17.79 11.37
N ALA A 73 -5.90 -17.25 10.14
CA ALA A 73 -5.16 -17.83 9.02
C ALA A 73 -3.65 -17.89 9.30
N PHE A 74 -3.10 -16.84 9.91
CA PHE A 74 -1.69 -16.79 10.29
C PHE A 74 -1.33 -17.86 11.35
N LEU A 75 -2.13 -17.98 12.41
CA LEU A 75 -1.94 -19.01 13.45
C LEU A 75 -2.10 -20.43 12.91
N ALA A 76 -2.98 -20.61 11.92
CA ALA A 76 -3.16 -21.88 11.23
C ALA A 76 -2.03 -22.20 10.23
N LYS A 77 -1.01 -21.34 10.10
CA LYS A 77 0.12 -21.48 9.18
C LYS A 77 -0.30 -21.65 7.73
N GLN A 78 -1.35 -20.94 7.33
CA GLN A 78 -1.86 -21.02 5.96
C GLN A 78 -0.85 -20.42 4.96
N THR A 79 -0.97 -20.85 3.71
CA THR A 79 -0.28 -20.25 2.57
C THR A 79 -1.30 -19.49 1.74
N VAL A 80 -1.01 -18.21 1.43
CA VAL A 80 -1.79 -17.41 0.50
C VAL A 80 -0.94 -17.10 -0.74
N HIS A 81 -1.59 -16.99 -1.88
CA HIS A 81 -0.97 -16.65 -3.15
C HIS A 81 -1.40 -15.24 -3.57
N ALA A 82 -0.43 -14.38 -3.75
CA ALA A 82 -0.63 -13.02 -4.24
C ALA A 82 0.52 -12.62 -5.16
N ASP A 83 0.24 -12.01 -6.31
CA ASP A 83 1.23 -11.57 -7.31
C ASP A 83 2.22 -12.66 -7.72
N ASP A 84 1.73 -13.83 -8.05
CA ASP A 84 2.52 -15.01 -8.43
C ASP A 84 3.53 -15.49 -7.37
N ARG A 85 3.39 -15.01 -6.13
CA ARG A 85 4.19 -15.41 -4.98
C ARG A 85 3.34 -16.12 -3.93
N ALA A 86 3.95 -17.08 -3.24
CA ALA A 86 3.36 -17.77 -2.10
C ALA A 86 3.90 -17.18 -0.78
N PHE A 87 3.01 -16.86 0.13
CA PHE A 87 3.32 -16.37 1.47
C PHE A 87 2.79 -17.37 2.50
N THR A 88 3.69 -18.07 3.16
CA THR A 88 3.33 -19.03 4.21
C THR A 88 3.53 -18.41 5.57
N ALA A 89 2.48 -18.41 6.38
CA ALA A 89 2.54 -17.87 7.74
C ALA A 89 3.42 -18.73 8.64
N SER A 90 4.27 -18.09 9.45
CA SER A 90 5.09 -18.79 10.46
C SER A 90 4.26 -19.30 11.63
N GLY A 91 3.16 -18.64 11.95
CA GLY A 91 2.35 -18.89 13.14
C GLY A 91 2.99 -18.38 14.43
N ASP A 92 4.10 -17.66 14.34
CA ASP A 92 4.78 -17.07 15.50
C ASP A 92 4.23 -15.67 15.81
N PRO A 93 3.60 -15.46 16.99
CA PRO A 93 3.08 -14.16 17.39
C PRO A 93 4.13 -13.03 17.48
N GLU A 94 5.40 -13.36 17.61
CA GLU A 94 6.47 -12.37 17.72
C GLU A 94 7.15 -12.05 16.38
N ASP A 95 6.82 -12.78 15.31
CA ASP A 95 7.32 -12.54 13.97
C ASP A 95 6.52 -11.39 13.28
N LEU A 96 6.78 -10.16 13.73
CA LEU A 96 6.04 -8.98 13.22
C LEU A 96 6.23 -8.76 11.71
N ASP A 97 7.41 -9.06 11.18
CA ASP A 97 7.66 -8.91 9.75
C ASP A 97 6.92 -9.98 8.93
N GLY A 98 6.93 -11.23 9.38
CA GLY A 98 6.13 -12.30 8.79
C GLY A 98 4.62 -12.02 8.87
N ILE A 99 4.13 -11.48 9.99
CA ILE A 99 2.75 -11.02 10.14
C ILE A 99 2.43 -9.94 9.12
N ARG A 100 3.31 -8.93 8.96
CA ARG A 100 3.15 -7.84 8.00
C ARG A 100 3.05 -8.36 6.56
N GLN A 101 3.99 -9.19 6.16
CA GLN A 101 4.02 -9.75 4.79
C GLN A 101 2.80 -10.63 4.51
N PHE A 102 2.42 -11.49 5.46
CA PHE A 102 1.26 -12.35 5.32
C PHE A 102 -0.05 -11.56 5.27
N ALA A 103 -0.23 -10.57 6.15
CA ALA A 103 -1.45 -9.75 6.19
C ALA A 103 -1.64 -8.95 4.88
N VAL A 104 -0.57 -8.38 4.34
CA VAL A 104 -0.59 -7.72 3.03
C VAL A 104 -0.98 -8.71 1.92
N ALA A 105 -0.33 -9.87 1.88
CA ALA A 105 -0.62 -10.89 0.87
C ALA A 105 -2.06 -11.42 0.97
N TYR A 106 -2.56 -11.62 2.19
CA TYR A 106 -3.94 -12.06 2.45
C TYR A 106 -4.94 -11.06 1.88
N LEU A 107 -4.80 -9.77 2.21
CA LEU A 107 -5.71 -8.74 1.73
C LEU A 107 -5.62 -8.53 0.21
N ARG A 108 -4.43 -8.68 -0.38
CA ARG A 108 -4.26 -8.61 -1.84
C ARG A 108 -4.96 -9.78 -2.53
N HIS A 109 -4.85 -10.98 -1.96
CA HIS A 109 -5.58 -12.14 -2.45
C HIS A 109 -7.10 -11.91 -2.45
N GLU A 110 -7.65 -11.44 -1.33
CA GLU A 110 -9.08 -11.14 -1.21
C GLU A 110 -9.52 -10.04 -2.20
N GLN A 111 -8.72 -8.98 -2.34
CA GLN A 111 -9.00 -7.91 -3.31
C GLN A 111 -9.00 -8.42 -4.75
N ASP A 112 -8.09 -9.33 -5.10
CA ASP A 112 -8.03 -9.92 -6.44
C ASP A 112 -9.23 -10.83 -6.70
N LEU A 113 -9.70 -11.58 -5.70
CA LEU A 113 -10.92 -12.37 -5.80
C LEU A 113 -12.16 -11.48 -6.02
N ASP A 114 -12.28 -10.39 -5.26
CA ASP A 114 -13.38 -9.43 -5.40
C ASP A 114 -13.36 -8.75 -6.78
N LEU A 115 -12.19 -8.32 -7.26
CA LEU A 115 -12.05 -7.70 -8.57
C LEU A 115 -12.38 -8.68 -9.69
N ARG A 116 -11.94 -9.93 -9.60
CA ARG A 116 -12.27 -10.98 -10.56
C ARG A 116 -13.75 -11.32 -10.56
N ALA A 117 -14.40 -11.33 -9.38
CA ALA A 117 -15.86 -11.51 -9.28
C ALA A 117 -16.62 -10.34 -9.93
N PHE A 118 -16.03 -9.19 -9.98
CA PHE A 118 -16.51 -7.97 -10.66
C PHE A 118 -16.08 -7.89 -12.13
N ASP A 119 -15.44 -8.95 -12.63
CA ASP A 119 -14.88 -9.11 -14.00
C ASP A 119 -13.80 -8.07 -14.35
N VAL A 120 -13.11 -7.55 -13.36
CA VAL A 120 -11.94 -6.67 -13.52
C VAL A 120 -10.66 -7.49 -13.29
N ARG A 121 -9.71 -7.38 -14.21
CA ARG A 121 -8.43 -8.10 -14.16
C ARG A 121 -7.29 -7.15 -14.46
N PHE A 122 -6.12 -7.46 -13.89
CA PHE A 122 -4.90 -6.70 -14.10
C PHE A 122 -3.81 -7.59 -14.69
N ASP A 123 -3.00 -7.01 -15.57
CA ASP A 123 -1.87 -7.67 -16.22
C ASP A 123 -0.61 -7.54 -15.37
N HIS A 124 -0.53 -6.45 -14.59
CA HIS A 124 0.63 -6.12 -13.78
C HIS A 124 0.24 -5.54 -12.42
N TYR A 125 1.01 -5.93 -11.39
CA TYR A 125 0.85 -5.41 -10.03
C TYR A 125 2.11 -4.68 -9.61
N PHE A 126 2.02 -3.37 -9.48
CA PHE A 126 3.14 -2.53 -9.07
C PHE A 126 3.17 -2.36 -7.55
N LEU A 127 4.33 -2.61 -6.93
CA LEU A 127 4.50 -2.49 -5.48
C LEU A 127 5.16 -1.16 -5.14
N GLU A 128 4.53 -0.37 -4.26
CA GLU A 128 5.08 0.90 -3.79
C GLU A 128 6.44 0.72 -3.10
N SER A 129 6.63 -0.36 -2.35
CA SER A 129 7.91 -0.67 -1.69
C SER A 129 9.09 -0.71 -2.65
N GLY A 130 8.87 -1.10 -3.91
CA GLY A 130 9.90 -1.11 -4.96
C GLY A 130 10.48 0.26 -5.24
N LEU A 131 9.69 1.32 -5.13
CA LEU A 131 10.15 2.71 -5.34
C LEU A 131 11.22 3.12 -4.34
N TYR A 132 11.14 2.60 -3.12
CA TYR A 132 12.12 2.86 -2.06
C TYR A 132 13.34 1.96 -2.20
N THR A 133 13.13 0.66 -2.42
CA THR A 133 14.24 -0.30 -2.51
C THR A 133 15.10 -0.11 -3.75
N ASP A 134 14.50 0.33 -4.86
CA ASP A 134 15.20 0.64 -6.11
C ASP A 134 15.87 2.02 -6.11
N GLY A 135 15.68 2.82 -5.05
CA GLY A 135 16.23 4.16 -4.91
C GLY A 135 15.53 5.24 -5.75
N ARG A 136 14.40 4.93 -6.38
CA ARG A 136 13.68 5.87 -7.27
C ARG A 136 13.19 7.11 -6.55
N VAL A 137 12.68 6.95 -5.32
CA VAL A 137 12.25 8.08 -4.47
C VAL A 137 13.42 9.01 -4.20
N GLU A 138 14.54 8.47 -3.73
CA GLU A 138 15.76 9.25 -3.43
C GLU A 138 16.31 9.96 -4.67
N ASP A 139 16.36 9.29 -5.80
CA ASP A 139 16.85 9.87 -7.06
C ASP A 139 15.92 10.97 -7.59
N THR A 140 14.61 10.83 -7.41
CA THR A 140 13.62 11.85 -7.77
C THR A 140 13.85 13.11 -6.93
N VAL A 141 14.00 12.94 -5.62
CA VAL A 141 14.30 14.06 -4.72
C VAL A 141 15.59 14.77 -5.13
N LYS A 142 16.67 14.03 -5.36
CA LYS A 142 17.96 14.60 -5.82
C LYS A 142 17.81 15.41 -7.11
N LYS A 143 17.07 14.89 -8.09
CA LYS A 143 16.80 15.58 -9.36
C LYS A 143 16.02 16.89 -9.14
N LEU A 144 14.99 16.89 -8.30
CA LEU A 144 14.21 18.08 -8.00
C LEU A 144 15.02 19.14 -7.24
N VAL A 145 15.84 18.72 -6.28
CA VAL A 145 16.78 19.61 -5.57
C VAL A 145 17.78 20.23 -6.56
N ALA A 146 18.42 19.42 -7.39
CA ALA A 146 19.39 19.88 -8.38
C ALA A 146 18.76 20.84 -9.41
N ALA A 147 17.48 20.66 -9.72
CA ALA A 147 16.73 21.54 -10.62
C ALA A 147 16.21 22.83 -9.95
N GLY A 148 16.52 23.08 -8.65
CA GLY A 148 16.06 24.24 -7.90
C GLY A 148 14.55 24.31 -7.66
N LYS A 149 13.86 23.16 -7.71
CA LYS A 149 12.41 23.06 -7.56
C LYS A 149 11.96 22.91 -6.11
N THR A 150 12.89 22.93 -5.18
CA THR A 150 12.64 22.67 -3.76
C THR A 150 13.27 23.77 -2.89
N TYR A 151 12.89 23.79 -1.62
CA TYR A 151 13.51 24.58 -0.57
C TYR A 151 13.37 23.86 0.76
N GLU A 152 14.21 24.25 1.74
CA GLU A 152 14.11 23.75 3.11
C GLU A 152 13.44 24.79 4.00
N ASP A 153 12.49 24.35 4.81
CA ASP A 153 11.86 25.15 5.85
C ASP A 153 11.46 24.27 7.03
N GLY A 154 11.75 24.71 8.26
CA GLY A 154 11.44 23.99 9.49
C GLY A 154 12.08 22.58 9.57
N GLY A 155 13.20 22.34 8.88
CA GLY A 155 13.86 21.04 8.80
C GLY A 155 13.19 20.05 7.81
N ALA A 156 12.15 20.47 7.11
CA ALA A 156 11.47 19.70 6.08
C ALA A 156 11.88 20.20 4.68
N LEU A 157 11.89 19.30 3.71
CA LEU A 157 12.10 19.62 2.29
C LEU A 157 10.75 19.82 1.60
N TRP A 158 10.58 20.95 0.96
CA TRP A 158 9.35 21.37 0.29
C TRP A 158 9.51 21.44 -1.23
N LEU A 159 8.50 21.03 -1.96
CA LEU A 159 8.38 21.25 -3.39
C LEU A 159 7.67 22.59 -3.65
N ARG A 160 8.22 23.42 -4.55
CA ARG A 160 7.58 24.65 -5.03
C ARG A 160 6.43 24.35 -5.98
N SER A 161 5.41 23.63 -5.51
CA SER A 161 4.29 23.21 -6.35
C SER A 161 3.39 24.40 -6.76
N THR A 162 3.43 25.50 -6.01
CA THR A 162 2.73 26.74 -6.38
C THR A 162 3.23 27.33 -7.70
N ASP A 163 4.50 27.11 -8.06
CA ASP A 163 5.06 27.53 -9.36
C ASP A 163 4.35 26.83 -10.55
N TYR A 164 3.63 25.76 -10.28
CA TYR A 164 2.93 24.93 -11.26
C TYR A 164 1.40 24.98 -11.13
N GLY A 165 0.88 25.92 -10.34
CA GLY A 165 -0.55 26.16 -10.18
C GLY A 165 -1.23 25.38 -9.05
N ASP A 166 -0.47 24.76 -8.15
CA ASP A 166 -1.01 24.19 -6.92
C ASP A 166 -1.43 25.32 -5.93
N ASP A 167 -2.32 25.02 -5.01
CA ASP A 167 -2.83 25.97 -4.02
C ASP A 167 -1.81 26.28 -2.91
N LYS A 168 -0.83 25.40 -2.70
CA LYS A 168 0.24 25.56 -1.71
C LYS A 168 1.43 24.67 -2.05
N ASP A 169 2.62 25.02 -1.53
CA ASP A 169 3.79 24.16 -1.61
C ASP A 169 3.61 22.87 -0.79
N ARG A 170 4.24 21.81 -1.23
CA ARG A 170 4.04 20.46 -0.65
C ARG A 170 5.32 19.94 0.02
N VAL A 171 5.14 19.38 1.21
CA VAL A 171 6.23 18.69 1.91
C VAL A 171 6.57 17.40 1.17
N MET A 172 7.80 17.27 0.71
CA MET A 172 8.35 16.04 0.13
C MET A 172 8.98 15.14 1.19
N ARG A 173 9.81 15.72 2.06
CA ARG A 173 10.46 15.00 3.17
C ARG A 173 10.24 15.77 4.46
N LYS A 174 9.73 15.08 5.48
CA LYS A 174 9.49 15.64 6.80
C LYS A 174 10.79 15.86 7.56
N SER A 175 10.73 16.62 8.66
CA SER A 175 11.86 16.86 9.56
C SER A 175 12.44 15.60 10.22
N ASP A 176 11.65 14.54 10.32
CA ASP A 176 12.09 13.22 10.81
C ASP A 176 12.78 12.36 9.72
N GLY A 177 12.94 12.90 8.51
CA GLY A 177 13.56 12.24 7.36
C GLY A 177 12.64 11.35 6.55
N THR A 178 11.38 11.15 6.96
CA THR A 178 10.42 10.33 6.21
C THR A 178 9.85 11.08 5.02
N TYR A 179 9.67 10.37 3.91
CA TYR A 179 9.03 10.93 2.72
C TYR A 179 7.52 10.98 2.87
N THR A 180 6.91 11.90 2.14
CA THR A 180 5.46 12.03 2.04
C THR A 180 4.99 11.47 0.69
N TYR A 181 3.70 11.49 0.50
CA TYR A 181 3.03 11.12 -0.76
C TYR A 181 3.45 11.96 -1.97
N PHE A 182 4.07 13.13 -1.76
CA PHE A 182 4.47 14.08 -2.83
C PHE A 182 5.88 13.86 -3.39
N VAL A 183 6.41 12.67 -3.26
CA VAL A 183 7.70 12.32 -3.88
C VAL A 183 7.52 11.40 -5.07
#